data_1dd7ce4a14b01e255cfbe65467e8e80b
#
_entry.id   1dd7ce4a14b01e255cfbe65467e8e80b
#
_cell.length_a   1.000
_cell.length_b   1.000
_cell.length_c   1.000
_cell.angle_alpha   90.00
_cell.angle_beta   90.00
_cell.angle_gamma   90.00
#
_symmetry.space_group_name_H-M   'P 1'
#
loop_
_entity.id
_entity.type
_entity.pdbx_description
1 polymer ?
#
loop_
_entity_poly.entity_id
_entity_poly.type
_entity_poly.pdbx_seq_one_letter_code
_entity_poly.pdbx_strand_id
1 'polypeptide(L)'
;MILSPERCSFDRVTDVVWIGSRIASFDDFQRLRAEGIRACVDMKQEGADPWGFEAFLWLPTPDHEAPTQAHLRIGLAFLRECEAIGMPTFVACHAGVGRSSTLVLAHLLAGRFRDAGLDAALDFLTARRPLARPNPDQLEAARLAAFAYHDRG
;
A
#
# COMPACT_ATOMS: atom_id res chain seq x y z
N MET A 1 14.06 17.54 -1.17
CA MET A 1 14.06 16.51 -2.22
C MET A 1 14.16 15.14 -1.57
N ILE A 2 13.25 14.24 -1.93
CA ILE A 2 13.29 12.87 -1.42
C ILE A 2 14.22 12.08 -2.33
N LEU A 3 15.33 11.62 -1.77
CA LEU A 3 16.28 10.80 -2.52
C LEU A 3 15.75 9.36 -2.58
N SER A 4 16.17 8.63 -3.63
CA SER A 4 15.91 7.21 -3.74
C SER A 4 16.48 6.51 -2.52
N PRO A 5 15.67 5.76 -1.75
CA PRO A 5 16.20 5.14 -0.53
C PRO A 5 17.21 4.04 -0.87
N GLU A 6 18.36 4.07 -0.20
CA GLU A 6 19.40 3.04 -0.32
C GLU A 6 18.96 1.73 0.36
N ARG A 7 18.08 1.83 1.33
CA ARG A 7 17.52 0.72 2.08
C ARG A 7 16.01 0.81 2.10
N CYS A 8 15.35 -0.33 2.09
CA CYS A 8 13.90 -0.36 2.24
C CYS A 8 13.50 0.18 3.61
N SER A 9 12.66 1.20 3.58
CA SER A 9 12.00 1.77 4.76
C SER A 9 10.60 1.20 4.80
N PHE A 10 10.18 0.62 5.93
CA PHE A 10 8.85 0.04 6.03
C PHE A 10 8.27 0.21 7.43
N ASP A 11 6.94 0.28 7.50
CA ASP A 11 6.18 0.43 8.73
C ASP A 11 4.95 -0.48 8.71
N ARG A 12 4.59 -0.99 9.88
CA ARG A 12 3.39 -1.80 10.05
C ARG A 12 2.18 -0.88 10.22
N VAL A 13 1.13 -1.11 9.42
CA VAL A 13 -0.10 -0.31 9.47
C VAL A 13 -1.20 -1.03 10.24
N THR A 14 -1.43 -2.30 9.90
CA THR A 14 -2.39 -3.17 10.61
C THR A 14 -1.70 -4.48 10.95
N ASP A 15 -2.44 -5.45 11.49
CA ASP A 15 -1.89 -6.78 11.77
C ASP A 15 -1.42 -7.50 10.50
N VAL A 16 -1.96 -7.13 9.33
CA VAL A 16 -1.66 -7.79 8.07
C VAL A 16 -0.96 -6.86 7.08
N VAL A 17 -1.25 -5.56 7.08
CA VAL A 17 -0.76 -4.63 6.06
C VAL A 17 0.44 -3.84 6.54
N TRP A 18 1.51 -3.89 5.75
CA TRP A 18 2.73 -3.11 5.91
C TRP A 18 2.88 -2.19 4.71
N ILE A 19 3.59 -1.07 4.86
CA ILE A 19 3.79 -0.07 3.82
C ILE A 19 5.25 0.37 3.80
N GLY A 20 5.76 0.67 2.61
CA GLY A 20 7.12 1.19 2.54
C GLY A 20 7.64 1.47 1.15
N SER A 21 8.97 1.60 1.10
CA SER A 21 9.72 1.96 -0.10
C SER A 21 10.13 0.72 -0.89
N ARG A 22 10.80 0.95 -2.03
CA ARG A 22 11.29 -0.13 -2.88
C ARG A 22 12.23 -1.07 -2.12
N ILE A 23 12.24 -2.32 -2.53
CA ILE A 23 13.14 -3.33 -2.01
C ILE A 23 14.42 -3.25 -2.86
N ALA A 24 15.49 -2.71 -2.28
CA ALA A 24 16.72 -2.39 -3.00
C ALA A 24 17.70 -3.53 -3.07
N SER A 25 17.58 -4.53 -2.19
CA SER A 25 18.52 -5.62 -2.07
C SER A 25 17.88 -6.86 -1.50
N PHE A 26 18.59 -7.98 -1.61
CA PHE A 26 18.17 -9.23 -0.96
C PHE A 26 18.12 -9.09 0.56
N ASP A 27 19.01 -8.29 1.15
CA ASP A 27 19.01 -8.01 2.58
C ASP A 27 17.69 -7.33 3.00
N ASP A 28 17.22 -6.36 2.21
CA ASP A 28 15.91 -5.73 2.44
C ASP A 28 14.79 -6.76 2.43
N PHE A 29 14.79 -7.65 1.45
CA PHE A 29 13.79 -8.71 1.34
C PHE A 29 13.82 -9.63 2.58
N GLN A 30 15.02 -9.99 3.05
CA GLN A 30 15.15 -10.82 4.27
C GLN A 30 14.61 -10.10 5.51
N ARG A 31 14.81 -8.78 5.60
CA ARG A 31 14.27 -7.98 6.70
C ARG A 31 12.74 -8.02 6.71
N LEU A 32 12.12 -7.91 5.54
CA LEU A 32 10.66 -8.03 5.41
C LEU A 32 10.18 -9.43 5.79
N ARG A 33 10.87 -10.45 5.33
CA ARG A 33 10.53 -11.83 5.70
C ARG A 33 10.65 -12.09 7.19
N ALA A 34 11.65 -11.50 7.83
CA ALA A 34 11.84 -11.64 9.29
C ALA A 34 10.64 -11.10 10.07
N GLU A 35 9.91 -10.13 9.49
CA GLU A 35 8.67 -9.61 10.09
C GLU A 35 7.45 -10.49 9.79
N GLY A 36 7.63 -11.58 9.03
CA GLY A 36 6.54 -12.47 8.66
C GLY A 36 5.83 -12.11 7.37
N ILE A 37 6.32 -11.12 6.64
CA ILE A 37 5.69 -10.67 5.39
C ILE A 37 5.88 -11.74 4.31
N ARG A 38 4.77 -12.13 3.65
CA ARG A 38 4.74 -13.21 2.66
C ARG A 38 4.22 -12.77 1.31
N ALA A 39 3.50 -11.66 1.24
CA ALA A 39 2.93 -11.14 -0.01
C ALA A 39 3.33 -9.69 -0.23
N CYS A 40 3.25 -9.23 -1.47
CA CYS A 40 3.59 -7.84 -1.81
C CYS A 40 2.69 -7.31 -2.92
N VAL A 41 2.28 -6.06 -2.78
CA VAL A 41 1.69 -5.26 -3.85
C VAL A 41 2.67 -4.16 -4.18
N ASP A 42 3.19 -4.16 -5.41
CA ASP A 42 4.16 -3.18 -5.87
C ASP A 42 3.45 -2.17 -6.78
N MET A 43 3.45 -0.91 -6.37
CA MET A 43 2.74 0.17 -7.05
C MET A 43 3.63 1.00 -7.97
N LYS A 44 4.93 0.71 -8.05
CA LYS A 44 5.82 1.57 -8.83
C LYS A 44 5.91 1.16 -10.29
N GLN A 45 5.80 2.16 -11.18
CA GLN A 45 5.97 1.96 -12.61
C GLN A 45 7.44 1.67 -12.97
N GLU A 46 8.38 2.11 -12.17
CA GLU A 46 9.81 2.04 -12.43
C GLU A 46 10.36 0.60 -12.50
N GLY A 47 9.56 -0.38 -12.14
CA GLY A 47 9.92 -1.79 -12.21
C GLY A 47 9.36 -2.57 -11.04
N ALA A 48 9.16 -3.86 -11.22
CA ALA A 48 8.65 -4.72 -10.18
C ALA A 48 9.79 -5.40 -9.41
N ASP A 49 9.60 -5.60 -8.10
CA ASP A 49 10.56 -6.28 -7.23
C ASP A 49 9.91 -7.54 -6.64
N PRO A 50 9.74 -8.61 -7.43
CA PRO A 50 9.02 -9.81 -6.96
C PRO A 50 9.77 -10.62 -5.92
N TRP A 51 11.08 -10.57 -5.92
CA TRP A 51 11.95 -11.32 -5.00
C TRP A 51 11.45 -12.77 -4.80
N GLY A 52 11.13 -13.18 -3.60
CA GLY A 52 10.63 -14.51 -3.30
C GLY A 52 9.29 -14.51 -2.56
N PHE A 53 8.45 -13.52 -2.81
CA PHE A 53 7.11 -13.46 -2.20
C PHE A 53 6.23 -14.62 -2.69
N GLU A 54 5.42 -15.17 -1.80
CA GLU A 54 4.48 -16.24 -2.13
C GLU A 54 3.35 -15.75 -3.02
N ALA A 55 2.92 -14.49 -2.84
CA ALA A 55 1.93 -13.84 -3.69
C ALA A 55 2.43 -12.42 -4.02
N PHE A 56 2.37 -12.06 -5.29
CA PHE A 56 2.91 -10.80 -5.76
C PHE A 56 1.97 -10.17 -6.79
N LEU A 57 1.61 -8.91 -6.55
CA LEU A 57 0.76 -8.14 -7.45
C LEU A 57 1.49 -6.87 -7.86
N TRP A 58 1.63 -6.64 -9.16
CA TRP A 58 2.25 -5.43 -9.69
C TRP A 58 1.18 -4.54 -10.32
N LEU A 59 0.98 -3.34 -9.77
CA LEU A 59 0.02 -2.35 -10.23
C LEU A 59 0.78 -1.08 -10.63
N PRO A 60 1.47 -1.07 -11.80
CA PRO A 60 2.37 0.01 -12.16
C PRO A 60 1.63 1.35 -12.27
N THR A 61 2.05 2.31 -11.48
CA THR A 61 1.49 3.67 -11.42
C THR A 61 2.62 4.67 -11.59
N PRO A 62 2.50 5.66 -12.48
CA PRO A 62 3.49 6.72 -12.60
C PRO A 62 3.65 7.49 -11.29
N ASP A 63 4.88 7.90 -10.99
CA ASP A 63 5.16 8.64 -9.76
C ASP A 63 4.33 9.92 -9.70
N HIS A 64 3.91 10.28 -8.49
CA HIS A 64 3.05 11.44 -8.18
C HIS A 64 1.62 11.35 -8.73
N GLU A 65 1.29 10.35 -9.52
CA GLU A 65 -0.06 10.15 -10.03
C GLU A 65 -0.88 9.25 -9.10
N ALA A 66 -2.20 9.36 -9.22
CA ALA A 66 -3.09 8.44 -8.53
C ALA A 66 -3.15 7.12 -9.29
N PRO A 67 -3.16 5.97 -8.59
CA PRO A 67 -3.48 4.71 -9.25
C PRO A 67 -4.87 4.78 -9.90
N THR A 68 -5.04 4.07 -11.01
CA THR A 68 -6.36 4.01 -11.67
C THR A 68 -7.37 3.32 -10.77
N GLN A 69 -8.66 3.59 -10.99
CA GLN A 69 -9.72 2.91 -10.24
C GLN A 69 -9.69 1.40 -10.47
N ALA A 70 -9.32 0.96 -11.67
CA ALA A 70 -9.13 -0.47 -11.97
C ALA A 70 -8.03 -1.08 -11.10
N HIS A 71 -6.88 -0.42 -11.00
CA HIS A 71 -5.78 -0.88 -10.17
C HIS A 71 -6.15 -0.88 -8.69
N LEU A 72 -6.81 0.16 -8.21
CA LEU A 72 -7.25 0.22 -6.82
C LEU A 72 -8.25 -0.89 -6.49
N ARG A 73 -9.16 -1.18 -7.42
CA ARG A 73 -10.13 -2.26 -7.24
C ARG A 73 -9.43 -3.62 -7.11
N ILE A 74 -8.47 -3.89 -7.98
CA ILE A 74 -7.69 -5.14 -7.93
C ILE A 74 -6.87 -5.21 -6.66
N GLY A 75 -6.22 -4.10 -6.29
CA GLY A 75 -5.42 -4.01 -5.07
C GLY A 75 -6.24 -4.23 -3.81
N LEU A 76 -7.45 -3.64 -3.75
CA LEU A 76 -8.36 -3.83 -2.62
C LEU A 76 -8.77 -5.30 -2.48
N ALA A 77 -9.10 -5.95 -3.59
CA ALA A 77 -9.46 -7.38 -3.59
C ALA A 77 -8.31 -8.24 -3.09
N PHE A 78 -7.09 -7.96 -3.57
CA PHE A 78 -5.89 -8.68 -3.15
C PHE A 78 -5.63 -8.51 -1.64
N LEU A 79 -5.65 -7.28 -1.13
CA LEU A 79 -5.42 -7.02 0.29
C LEU A 79 -6.51 -7.66 1.15
N ARG A 80 -7.74 -7.64 0.69
CA ARG A 80 -8.86 -8.27 1.39
C ARG A 80 -8.66 -9.77 1.55
N GLU A 81 -8.24 -10.43 0.47
CA GLU A 81 -7.96 -11.87 0.50
C GLU A 81 -6.78 -12.18 1.42
N CYS A 82 -5.71 -11.41 1.35
CA CYS A 82 -4.56 -11.59 2.24
C CYS A 82 -4.97 -11.42 3.70
N GLU A 83 -5.81 -10.44 4.00
CA GLU A 83 -6.32 -10.22 5.34
C GLU A 83 -7.18 -11.40 5.80
N ALA A 84 -8.04 -11.91 4.93
CA ALA A 84 -8.93 -13.03 5.26
C ALA A 84 -8.17 -14.31 5.61
N ILE A 85 -7.02 -14.55 4.98
CA ILE A 85 -6.21 -15.75 5.25
C ILE A 85 -5.04 -15.49 6.20
N GLY A 86 -4.94 -14.27 6.74
CA GLY A 86 -3.87 -13.91 7.67
C GLY A 86 -2.49 -13.89 7.04
N MET A 87 -2.37 -13.48 5.78
CA MET A 87 -1.09 -13.39 5.06
C MET A 87 -0.55 -11.97 5.11
N PRO A 88 0.48 -11.68 5.93
CA PRO A 88 1.04 -10.34 6.01
C PRO A 88 1.57 -9.87 4.65
N THR A 89 1.18 -8.66 4.27
CA THR A 89 1.39 -8.12 2.93
C THR A 89 2.06 -6.76 2.98
N PHE A 90 3.07 -6.57 2.14
CA PHE A 90 3.81 -5.32 1.99
C PHE A 90 3.30 -4.55 0.77
N VAL A 91 2.86 -3.32 0.97
CA VAL A 91 2.45 -2.42 -0.11
C VAL A 91 3.58 -1.42 -0.33
N ALA A 92 4.20 -1.50 -1.50
CA ALA A 92 5.41 -0.72 -1.81
C ALA A 92 5.21 0.18 -3.01
N CYS A 93 5.91 1.31 -3.00
CA CYS A 93 6.21 2.08 -4.19
C CYS A 93 7.69 2.47 -4.14
N HIS A 94 8.12 3.55 -4.82
CA HIS A 94 9.55 3.89 -4.81
C HIS A 94 10.00 4.42 -3.44
N ALA A 95 9.33 5.45 -2.92
CA ALA A 95 9.68 6.07 -1.63
C ALA A 95 8.75 5.68 -0.48
N GLY A 96 7.62 5.04 -0.78
CA GLY A 96 6.62 4.71 0.24
C GLY A 96 5.87 5.94 0.76
N VAL A 97 5.63 6.91 -0.12
CA VAL A 97 5.05 8.21 0.24
C VAL A 97 3.64 8.39 -0.32
N GLY A 98 3.46 8.20 -1.63
CA GLY A 98 2.21 8.55 -2.32
C GLY A 98 1.42 7.36 -2.85
N ARG A 99 2.00 6.63 -3.79
CA ARG A 99 1.29 5.55 -4.50
C ARG A 99 0.88 4.41 -3.58
N SER A 100 1.79 3.92 -2.75
CA SER A 100 1.50 2.89 -1.76
C SER A 100 0.51 3.38 -0.71
N SER A 101 0.65 4.64 -0.28
CA SER A 101 -0.26 5.26 0.68
C SER A 101 -1.69 5.34 0.15
N THR A 102 -1.85 5.57 -1.16
CA THR A 102 -3.17 5.64 -1.79
C THR A 102 -3.92 4.31 -1.65
N LEU A 103 -3.26 3.20 -1.97
CA LEU A 103 -3.89 1.88 -1.86
C LEU A 103 -4.18 1.51 -0.40
N VAL A 104 -3.23 1.76 0.50
CA VAL A 104 -3.42 1.45 1.92
C VAL A 104 -4.56 2.29 2.49
N LEU A 105 -4.63 3.57 2.14
CA LEU A 105 -5.71 4.45 2.57
C LEU A 105 -7.06 3.97 2.06
N ALA A 106 -7.15 3.56 0.78
CA ALA A 106 -8.36 2.99 0.21
C ALA A 106 -8.79 1.73 0.97
N HIS A 107 -7.84 0.88 1.32
CA HIS A 107 -8.09 -0.33 2.09
C HIS A 107 -8.66 -0.02 3.48
N LEU A 108 -8.08 0.95 4.17
CA LEU A 108 -8.58 1.39 5.48
C LEU A 108 -10.00 1.95 5.38
N LEU A 109 -10.26 2.78 4.36
CA LEU A 109 -11.58 3.36 4.11
C LEU A 109 -12.62 2.32 3.69
N ALA A 110 -12.20 1.26 3.01
CA ALA A 110 -13.10 0.18 2.60
C ALA A 110 -13.43 -0.76 3.76
N GLY A 111 -12.65 -0.72 4.84
CA GLY A 111 -12.80 -1.63 5.97
C GLY A 111 -12.93 -0.90 7.31
N ARG A 112 -11.84 -0.90 8.07
CA ARG A 112 -11.81 -0.42 9.47
C ARG A 112 -12.36 1.00 9.65
N PHE A 113 -12.13 1.90 8.69
CA PHE A 113 -12.53 3.30 8.78
C PHE A 113 -13.72 3.66 7.91
N ARG A 114 -14.51 2.66 7.52
CA ARG A 114 -15.68 2.86 6.66
C ARG A 114 -16.63 3.95 7.20
N ASP A 115 -16.91 3.92 8.48
CA ASP A 115 -17.83 4.86 9.12
C ASP A 115 -17.13 6.12 9.65
N ALA A 116 -15.85 6.01 10.00
CA ALA A 116 -15.10 7.13 10.58
C ALA A 116 -14.64 8.15 9.54
N GLY A 117 -14.41 7.74 8.29
CA GLY A 117 -14.12 8.65 7.19
C GLY A 117 -12.65 8.88 6.90
N LEU A 118 -12.42 9.71 5.87
CA LEU A 118 -11.10 9.95 5.28
C LEU A 118 -10.09 10.52 6.28
N ASP A 119 -10.46 11.54 7.04
CA ASP A 119 -9.52 12.19 7.95
C ASP A 119 -9.05 11.23 9.03
N ALA A 120 -9.95 10.44 9.59
CA ALA A 120 -9.60 9.43 10.60
C ALA A 120 -8.67 8.36 10.02
N ALA A 121 -8.97 7.89 8.81
CA ALA A 121 -8.13 6.89 8.13
C ALA A 121 -6.74 7.44 7.84
N LEU A 122 -6.65 8.68 7.37
CA LEU A 122 -5.38 9.33 7.06
C LEU A 122 -4.56 9.56 8.33
N ASP A 123 -5.19 9.99 9.42
CA ASP A 123 -4.50 10.16 10.70
C ASP A 123 -3.94 8.84 11.22
N PHE A 124 -4.71 7.76 11.09
CA PHE A 124 -4.27 6.42 11.47
C PHE A 124 -3.05 6.00 10.66
N LEU A 125 -3.09 6.21 9.35
CA LEU A 125 -1.99 5.86 8.45
C LEU A 125 -0.74 6.67 8.77
N THR A 126 -0.85 8.00 8.87
CA THR A 126 0.30 8.89 9.09
C THR A 126 0.91 8.71 10.48
N ALA A 127 0.13 8.30 11.48
CA ALA A 127 0.67 7.97 12.80
C ALA A 127 1.60 6.75 12.73
N ARG A 128 1.33 5.80 11.84
CA ARG A 128 2.13 4.57 11.67
C ARG A 128 3.23 4.73 10.63
N ARG A 129 2.96 5.49 9.57
CA ARG A 129 3.93 5.80 8.52
C ARG A 129 4.01 7.33 8.37
N PRO A 130 4.86 8.01 9.15
CA PRO A 130 4.99 9.48 9.06
C PRO A 130 5.37 9.98 7.67
N LEU A 131 6.05 9.15 6.86
CA LEU A 131 6.40 9.50 5.49
C LEU A 131 5.22 9.47 4.53
N ALA A 132 4.10 8.83 4.89
CA ALA A 132 2.92 8.74 4.04
C ALA A 132 2.35 10.14 3.79
N ARG A 133 2.28 10.53 2.51
CA ARG A 133 1.80 11.84 2.10
C ARG A 133 1.13 11.76 0.73
N PRO A 134 -0.06 11.15 0.64
CA PRO A 134 -0.80 11.15 -0.62
C PRO A 134 -1.20 12.58 -0.97
N ASN A 135 -1.07 12.94 -2.26
CA ASN A 135 -1.49 14.25 -2.73
C ASN A 135 -3.02 14.32 -2.90
N PRO A 136 -3.60 15.51 -3.21
CA PRO A 136 -5.06 15.64 -3.32
C PRO A 136 -5.70 14.68 -4.33
N ASP A 137 -5.08 14.44 -5.49
CA ASP A 137 -5.60 13.50 -6.48
C ASP A 137 -5.57 12.06 -5.97
N GLN A 138 -4.52 11.70 -5.24
CA GLN A 138 -4.38 10.39 -4.63
C GLN A 138 -5.41 10.19 -3.50
N LEU A 139 -5.64 11.21 -2.68
CA LEU A 139 -6.66 11.16 -1.62
C LEU A 139 -8.05 10.95 -2.23
N GLU A 140 -8.38 11.68 -3.29
CA GLU A 140 -9.66 11.55 -3.96
C GLU A 140 -9.82 10.18 -4.62
N ALA A 141 -8.76 9.67 -5.25
CA ALA A 141 -8.79 8.33 -5.85
C ALA A 141 -9.05 7.25 -4.79
N ALA A 142 -8.43 7.35 -3.63
CA ALA A 142 -8.65 6.41 -2.52
C ALA A 142 -10.10 6.46 -2.03
N ARG A 143 -10.64 7.66 -1.87
CA ARG A 143 -12.02 7.86 -1.44
C ARG A 143 -13.01 7.24 -2.42
N LEU A 144 -12.82 7.50 -3.72
CA LEU A 144 -13.68 6.96 -4.76
C LEU A 144 -13.62 5.43 -4.83
N ALA A 145 -12.43 4.87 -4.71
CA ALA A 145 -12.25 3.41 -4.74
C ALA A 145 -12.96 2.74 -3.56
N ALA A 146 -12.84 3.31 -2.37
CA ALA A 146 -13.49 2.80 -1.17
C ALA A 146 -15.02 2.90 -1.29
N PHE A 147 -15.52 4.03 -1.82
CA PHE A 147 -16.96 4.21 -2.05
C PHE A 147 -17.50 3.17 -3.03
N ALA A 148 -16.83 2.96 -4.15
CA ALA A 148 -17.21 1.98 -5.15
C ALA A 148 -17.17 0.55 -4.58
N TYR A 149 -16.22 0.26 -3.70
CA TYR A 149 -16.13 -1.02 -3.01
C TYR A 149 -17.35 -1.24 -2.10
N HIS A 150 -17.74 -0.24 -1.32
CA HIS A 150 -18.92 -0.33 -0.44
C HIS A 150 -20.22 -0.54 -1.24
N ASP A 151 -20.32 0.12 -2.38
CA ASP A 151 -21.52 0.04 -3.23
C ASP A 151 -21.70 -1.34 -3.84
N ARG A 152 -20.60 -2.06 -4.08
CA ARG A 152 -20.63 -3.44 -4.59
C ARG A 152 -20.84 -4.50 -3.51
N GLY A 153 -20.55 -4.15 -2.30
CA GLY A 153 -20.51 -5.06 -1.17
C GLY A 153 -21.74 -5.02 -0.34
#